data_1f9993008306083044f2367bddaaf62b
#
_entry.id   1f9993008306083044f2367bddaaf62b
#
_cell.length_a   1.000
_cell.length_b   1.000
_cell.length_c   1.000
_cell.angle_alpha   90.00
_cell.angle_beta   90.00
_cell.angle_gamma   90.00
#
_symmetry.space_group_name_H-M   'P 1'
#
loop_
_entity.id
_entity.type
_entity.pdbx_description
1 polymer ?
#
loop_
_entity_poly.entity_id
_entity_poly.type
_entity_poly.pdbx_seq_one_letter_code
_entity_poly.pdbx_strand_id
1 'polypeptide(L)'
;MPVHGAIDFVVFIPDFQLSTEKARAALPKRIDHHDAVYNLARAALLAGSLTTGKLENLDVATGDCLHQPYRFSLIENGEDIVREAKELGALGAFISGAGPSIVAIVYKGDRDYIEKAQALCESKYPHWKAVQLRCDEVGTTVKRL
;
A
#
# COMPACT_ATOMS: atom_id res chain seq x y z
N MET A 1 10.66 3.33 15.73
CA MET A 1 10.07 2.02 16.03
C MET A 1 10.45 1.12 14.86
N PRO A 2 11.24 0.04 15.05
CA PRO A 2 11.64 -0.82 13.95
C PRO A 2 10.43 -1.59 13.39
N VAL A 3 10.39 -1.75 12.08
CA VAL A 3 9.43 -2.63 11.41
C VAL A 3 9.92 -4.08 11.57
N HIS A 4 9.00 -5.01 11.79
CA HIS A 4 9.36 -6.42 11.92
C HIS A 4 10.04 -6.94 10.65
N GLY A 5 11.22 -7.57 10.79
CA GLY A 5 12.08 -7.98 9.68
C GLY A 5 11.57 -9.14 8.81
N ALA A 6 10.32 -9.58 8.99
CA ALA A 6 9.73 -10.70 8.24
C ALA A 6 8.95 -10.26 6.99
N ILE A 7 8.92 -8.96 6.66
CA ILE A 7 8.18 -8.43 5.53
C ILE A 7 9.07 -7.69 4.54
N ASP A 8 8.64 -7.72 3.29
CA ASP A 8 9.07 -6.85 2.18
C ASP A 8 7.84 -6.12 1.62
N PHE A 9 8.06 -5.23 0.70
CA PHE A 9 7.01 -4.49 0.02
C PHE A 9 7.09 -4.73 -1.48
N VAL A 10 5.93 -4.86 -2.12
CA VAL A 10 5.82 -4.79 -3.57
C VAL A 10 5.01 -3.55 -3.92
N VAL A 11 5.61 -2.68 -4.73
CA VAL A 11 4.99 -1.42 -5.14
C VAL A 11 4.54 -1.54 -6.58
N PHE A 12 3.24 -1.35 -6.80
CA PHE A 12 2.65 -1.22 -8.11
C PHE A 12 2.68 0.26 -8.51
N ILE A 13 3.34 0.57 -9.61
CA ILE A 13 3.61 1.93 -10.07
C ILE A 13 3.00 2.10 -11.45
N PRO A 14 1.98 2.98 -11.62
CA PRO A 14 1.44 3.26 -12.94
C PRO A 14 2.36 4.20 -13.74
N ASP A 15 2.16 4.26 -15.05
CA ASP A 15 2.88 5.15 -15.98
C ASP A 15 2.31 6.58 -16.06
N PHE A 16 1.23 6.86 -15.30
CA PHE A 16 0.63 8.18 -15.20
C PHE A 16 0.91 8.85 -13.85
N GLN A 17 0.75 10.17 -13.81
CA GLN A 17 0.93 10.97 -12.61
C GLN A 17 -0.40 11.47 -12.06
N LEU A 18 -0.55 11.43 -10.74
CA LEU A 18 -1.66 12.06 -10.02
C LEU A 18 -1.11 13.20 -9.16
N SER A 19 -1.58 14.44 -9.40
CA SER A 19 -1.15 15.56 -8.57
C SER A 19 -1.69 15.40 -7.14
N THR A 20 -0.83 15.66 -6.16
CA THR A 20 -1.21 15.62 -4.74
C THR A 20 -2.36 16.57 -4.42
N GLU A 21 -2.44 17.69 -5.13
CA GLU A 21 -3.54 18.66 -5.00
C GLU A 21 -4.88 18.03 -5.41
N LYS A 22 -4.95 17.39 -6.58
CA LYS A 22 -6.15 16.65 -7.04
C LYS A 22 -6.53 15.54 -6.06
N ALA A 23 -5.55 14.75 -5.61
CA ALA A 23 -5.78 13.68 -4.66
C ALA A 23 -6.29 14.18 -3.29
N ARG A 24 -5.89 15.38 -2.87
CA ARG A 24 -6.42 16.03 -1.66
C ARG A 24 -7.81 16.64 -1.88
N ALA A 25 -8.05 17.22 -3.04
CA ALA A 25 -9.35 17.81 -3.38
C ALA A 25 -10.48 16.77 -3.46
N ALA A 26 -10.16 15.50 -3.74
CA ALA A 26 -11.13 14.41 -3.74
C ALA A 26 -11.65 14.04 -2.33
N LEU A 27 -10.95 14.44 -1.27
CA LEU A 27 -11.34 14.08 0.09
C LEU A 27 -12.53 14.91 0.59
N PRO A 28 -13.47 14.33 1.35
CA PRO A 28 -14.58 15.05 1.91
C PRO A 28 -14.11 16.04 3.00
N LYS A 29 -14.78 17.18 3.10
CA LYS A 29 -14.49 18.19 4.13
C LYS A 29 -14.95 17.76 5.53
N ARG A 30 -15.83 16.78 5.63
CA ARG A 30 -16.37 16.21 6.88
C ARG A 30 -16.45 14.71 6.70
N ILE A 31 -16.20 13.99 7.77
CA ILE A 31 -16.28 12.52 7.82
C ILE A 31 -17.26 12.11 8.90
N ASP A 32 -17.84 10.92 8.75
CA ASP A 32 -18.66 10.31 9.77
C ASP A 32 -17.80 9.89 10.98
N HIS A 33 -18.33 10.02 12.18
CA HIS A 33 -17.66 9.61 13.41
C HIS A 33 -17.32 8.12 13.39
N HIS A 34 -18.19 7.28 12.83
CA HIS A 34 -17.95 5.84 12.70
C HIS A 34 -16.73 5.55 11.81
N ASP A 35 -16.59 6.24 10.67
CA ASP A 35 -15.45 6.11 9.77
C ASP A 35 -14.15 6.58 10.43
N ALA A 36 -14.20 7.64 11.23
CA ALA A 36 -13.05 8.10 12.00
C ALA A 36 -12.60 7.03 13.01
N VAL A 37 -13.52 6.42 13.76
CA VAL A 37 -13.22 5.34 14.72
C VAL A 37 -12.69 4.11 14.00
N TYR A 38 -13.28 3.75 12.85
CA TYR A 38 -12.83 2.64 12.02
C TYR A 38 -11.36 2.80 11.61
N ASN A 39 -10.98 3.97 11.09
CA ASN A 39 -9.60 4.22 10.67
C ASN A 39 -8.62 4.33 11.85
N LEU A 40 -9.03 4.95 12.96
CA LEU A 40 -8.17 5.06 14.15
C LEU A 40 -7.80 3.66 14.69
N ALA A 41 -8.78 2.76 14.79
CA ALA A 41 -8.53 1.39 15.21
C ALA A 41 -7.56 0.65 14.29
N ARG A 42 -7.69 0.84 12.96
CA ARG A 42 -6.82 0.22 11.97
C ARG A 42 -5.41 0.78 11.98
N ALA A 43 -5.27 2.09 12.15
CA ALA A 43 -3.95 2.71 12.28
C ALA A 43 -3.19 2.18 13.51
N ALA A 44 -3.87 2.03 14.64
CA ALA A 44 -3.29 1.43 15.86
C ALA A 44 -2.93 -0.04 15.64
N LEU A 45 -3.82 -0.82 14.99
CA LEU A 45 -3.60 -2.22 14.67
C LEU A 45 -2.40 -2.38 13.71
N LEU A 46 -2.29 -1.55 12.67
CA LEU A 46 -1.19 -1.56 11.71
C LEU A 46 0.15 -1.32 12.41
N ALA A 47 0.23 -0.26 13.22
CA ALA A 47 1.44 0.06 13.96
C ALA A 47 1.83 -1.08 14.93
N GLY A 48 0.86 -1.66 15.65
CA GLY A 48 1.08 -2.81 16.51
C GLY A 48 1.55 -4.04 15.75
N SER A 49 0.92 -4.36 14.64
CA SER A 49 1.26 -5.54 13.82
C SER A 49 2.65 -5.44 13.21
N LEU A 50 2.99 -4.27 12.66
CA LEU A 50 4.32 -4.02 12.08
C LEU A 50 5.45 -4.08 13.09
N THR A 51 5.19 -3.82 14.36
CA THR A 51 6.23 -3.87 15.43
C THR A 51 6.32 -5.20 16.11
N THR A 52 5.20 -5.89 16.30
CA THR A 52 5.16 -7.16 17.04
C THR A 52 5.30 -8.38 16.14
N GLY A 53 5.19 -8.22 14.81
CA GLY A 53 5.21 -9.30 13.84
C GLY A 53 3.92 -10.11 13.77
N LYS A 54 2.81 -9.60 14.31
CA LYS A 54 1.48 -10.22 14.16
C LYS A 54 0.91 -9.92 12.77
N LEU A 55 1.49 -10.56 11.76
CA LEU A 55 1.25 -10.24 10.35
C LEU A 55 -0.15 -10.64 9.86
N GLU A 56 -0.81 -11.56 10.54
CA GLU A 56 -2.19 -12.00 10.27
C GLU A 56 -3.23 -10.87 10.36
N ASN A 57 -2.89 -9.78 11.02
CA ASN A 57 -3.79 -8.63 11.17
C ASN A 57 -3.66 -7.61 10.04
N LEU A 58 -2.66 -7.73 9.15
CA LEU A 58 -2.31 -6.68 8.19
C LEU A 58 -3.40 -6.45 7.14
N ASP A 59 -4.13 -7.49 6.73
CA ASP A 59 -5.25 -7.32 5.79
C ASP A 59 -6.34 -6.41 6.38
N VAL A 60 -6.75 -6.66 7.60
CA VAL A 60 -7.71 -5.81 8.30
C VAL A 60 -7.14 -4.43 8.58
N ALA A 61 -5.87 -4.36 8.99
CA ALA A 61 -5.21 -3.13 9.39
C ALA A 61 -4.98 -2.13 8.24
N THR A 62 -4.95 -2.61 6.98
CA THR A 62 -4.82 -1.76 5.78
C THR A 62 -6.16 -1.28 5.21
N GLY A 63 -7.29 -1.66 5.85
CA GLY A 63 -8.60 -1.12 5.50
C GLY A 63 -8.71 0.38 5.81
N ASP A 64 -9.39 1.12 4.93
CA ASP A 64 -9.54 2.58 5.04
C ASP A 64 -10.90 3.05 4.53
N CYS A 65 -11.51 3.98 5.26
CA CYS A 65 -12.74 4.68 4.89
C CYS A 65 -12.52 6.18 4.65
N LEU A 66 -11.32 6.72 4.92
CA LEU A 66 -11.10 8.16 4.94
C LEU A 66 -10.47 8.71 3.67
N HIS A 67 -9.74 7.90 2.91
CA HIS A 67 -9.09 8.42 1.71
C HIS A 67 -9.14 7.48 0.50
N GLN A 68 -8.92 6.17 0.66
CA GLN A 68 -8.84 5.23 -0.46
C GLN A 68 -10.14 5.21 -1.30
N PRO A 69 -11.35 5.12 -0.73
CA PRO A 69 -12.59 5.10 -1.51
C PRO A 69 -12.76 6.33 -2.42
N TYR A 70 -12.30 7.49 -1.96
CA TYR A 70 -12.40 8.74 -2.72
C TYR A 70 -11.32 8.86 -3.81
N ARG A 71 -10.13 8.28 -3.56
CA ARG A 71 -8.98 8.37 -4.47
C ARG A 71 -8.99 7.33 -5.57
N PHE A 72 -9.63 6.18 -5.36
CA PHE A 72 -9.72 5.15 -6.41
C PHE A 72 -10.37 5.67 -7.68
N SER A 73 -11.32 6.61 -7.61
CA SER A 73 -11.89 7.26 -8.79
C SER A 73 -10.89 8.05 -9.65
N LEU A 74 -9.70 8.37 -9.10
CA LEU A 74 -8.62 9.10 -9.75
C LEU A 74 -7.47 8.19 -10.19
N ILE A 75 -7.52 6.91 -9.85
CA ILE A 75 -6.44 5.94 -10.08
C ILE A 75 -6.99 4.82 -10.94
N GLU A 76 -6.73 4.89 -12.23
CA GLU A 76 -7.20 3.88 -13.18
C GLU A 76 -6.72 2.48 -12.76
N ASN A 77 -7.65 1.52 -12.66
CA ASN A 77 -7.44 0.17 -12.15
C ASN A 77 -6.92 0.07 -10.70
N GLY A 78 -6.90 1.17 -9.94
CA GLY A 78 -6.29 1.18 -8.60
C GLY A 78 -6.96 0.22 -7.61
N GLU A 79 -8.30 0.20 -7.59
CA GLU A 79 -9.07 -0.70 -6.72
C GLU A 79 -8.88 -2.17 -7.12
N ASP A 80 -8.84 -2.45 -8.43
CA ASP A 80 -8.57 -3.79 -8.96
C ASP A 80 -7.17 -4.28 -8.57
N ILE A 81 -6.15 -3.43 -8.69
CA ILE A 81 -4.77 -3.75 -8.29
C ILE A 81 -4.71 -4.09 -6.79
N VAL A 82 -5.38 -3.33 -5.91
CA VAL A 82 -5.43 -3.63 -4.48
C VAL A 82 -6.08 -4.99 -4.23
N ARG A 83 -7.21 -5.27 -4.88
CA ARG A 83 -7.91 -6.56 -4.75
C ARG A 83 -7.02 -7.71 -5.21
N GLU A 84 -6.50 -7.63 -6.43
CA GLU A 84 -5.67 -8.70 -7.02
C GLU A 84 -4.34 -8.89 -6.30
N ALA A 85 -3.73 -7.81 -5.78
CA ALA A 85 -2.56 -7.94 -4.92
C ALA A 85 -2.83 -8.82 -3.69
N LYS A 86 -4.01 -8.69 -3.08
CA LYS A 86 -4.43 -9.55 -1.97
C LYS A 86 -4.73 -10.98 -2.42
N GLU A 87 -5.38 -11.17 -3.56
CA GLU A 87 -5.67 -12.48 -4.15
C GLU A 87 -4.39 -13.25 -4.50
N LEU A 88 -3.32 -12.54 -4.88
CA LEU A 88 -1.98 -13.12 -5.08
C LEU A 88 -1.30 -13.53 -3.76
N GLY A 89 -1.81 -13.13 -2.60
CA GLY A 89 -1.29 -13.49 -1.29
C GLY A 89 -0.62 -12.37 -0.51
N ALA A 90 -0.83 -11.10 -0.87
CA ALA A 90 -0.37 -9.99 -0.03
C ALA A 90 -1.02 -10.03 1.35
N LEU A 91 -0.22 -9.76 2.38
CA LEU A 91 -0.67 -9.62 3.77
C LEU A 91 -1.56 -8.38 3.98
N GLY A 92 -1.49 -7.42 3.07
CA GLY A 92 -2.31 -6.21 3.01
C GLY A 92 -1.88 -5.39 1.81
N ALA A 93 -2.81 -4.58 1.25
CA ALA A 93 -2.51 -3.71 0.12
C ALA A 93 -3.30 -2.40 0.24
N PHE A 94 -2.69 -1.29 -0.17
CA PHE A 94 -3.26 0.05 -0.01
C PHE A 94 -2.58 1.09 -0.91
N ILE A 95 -3.22 2.25 -1.09
CA ILE A 95 -2.65 3.40 -1.82
C ILE A 95 -1.47 3.99 -1.04
N SER A 96 -0.34 4.16 -1.70
CA SER A 96 0.85 4.83 -1.14
C SER A 96 0.62 6.33 -1.01
N GLY A 97 0.40 6.82 0.21
CA GLY A 97 0.19 8.25 0.48
C GLY A 97 -0.96 8.85 -0.33
N ALA A 98 -0.67 9.81 -1.21
CA ALA A 98 -1.68 10.41 -2.09
C ALA A 98 -2.03 9.56 -3.31
N GLY A 99 -1.27 8.54 -3.61
CA GLY A 99 -1.30 7.78 -4.86
C GLY A 99 -0.42 8.44 -5.94
N PRO A 100 -0.44 7.93 -7.18
CA PRO A 100 -1.24 6.80 -7.64
C PRO A 100 -0.67 5.41 -7.32
N SER A 101 0.58 5.31 -6.82
CA SER A 101 1.20 4.02 -6.50
C SER A 101 0.45 3.27 -5.41
N ILE A 102 0.46 1.94 -5.50
CA ILE A 102 -0.14 1.01 -4.54
C ILE A 102 0.97 0.18 -3.92
N VAL A 103 0.88 -0.04 -2.61
CA VAL A 103 1.82 -0.87 -1.85
C VAL A 103 1.13 -2.13 -1.41
N ALA A 104 1.75 -3.27 -1.67
CA ALA A 104 1.41 -4.55 -1.06
C ALA A 104 2.48 -4.93 -0.05
N ILE A 105 2.07 -5.42 1.13
CA ILE A 105 2.94 -5.98 2.15
C ILE A 105 3.00 -7.49 1.91
N VAL A 106 4.20 -8.03 1.82
CA VAL A 106 4.43 -9.45 1.51
C VAL A 106 5.42 -10.07 2.50
N TYR A 107 5.51 -11.38 2.55
CA TYR A 107 6.57 -12.04 3.31
C TYR A 107 7.95 -11.71 2.73
N LYS A 108 8.94 -11.57 3.61
CA LYS A 108 10.31 -11.28 3.22
C LYS A 108 10.87 -12.34 2.28
N GLY A 109 11.37 -11.90 1.14
CA GLY A 109 12.00 -12.77 0.15
C GLY A 109 11.03 -13.63 -0.65
N ASP A 110 9.76 -13.30 -0.66
CA ASP A 110 8.75 -13.99 -1.47
C ASP A 110 8.93 -13.66 -2.96
N ARG A 111 9.72 -14.51 -3.64
CA ARG A 111 10.01 -14.37 -5.08
C ARG A 111 8.83 -14.79 -5.94
N ASP A 112 8.05 -15.76 -5.51
CA ASP A 112 6.86 -16.21 -6.23
C ASP A 112 5.84 -15.09 -6.34
N TYR A 113 5.65 -14.32 -5.25
CA TYR A 113 4.75 -13.17 -5.27
C TYR A 113 5.17 -12.10 -6.27
N ILE A 114 6.46 -11.69 -6.29
CA ILE A 114 6.90 -10.63 -7.20
C ILE A 114 6.81 -11.08 -8.67
N GLU A 115 7.13 -12.33 -8.98
CA GLU A 115 6.99 -12.89 -10.33
C GLU A 115 5.52 -12.87 -10.79
N LYS A 116 4.59 -13.29 -9.94
CA LYS A 116 3.14 -13.22 -10.22
C LYS A 116 2.64 -11.79 -10.37
N ALA A 117 3.10 -10.86 -9.53
CA ALA A 117 2.72 -9.46 -9.60
C ALA A 117 3.20 -8.80 -10.90
N GLN A 118 4.40 -9.13 -11.37
CA GLN A 118 4.93 -8.67 -12.64
C GLN A 118 4.14 -9.26 -13.83
N ALA A 119 3.87 -10.56 -13.82
CA ALA A 119 3.07 -11.22 -14.84
C ALA A 119 1.63 -10.66 -14.90
N LEU A 120 1.03 -10.32 -13.74
CA LEU A 120 -0.26 -9.67 -13.67
C LEU A 120 -0.24 -8.29 -14.36
N CYS A 121 0.78 -7.47 -14.07
CA CYS A 121 0.95 -6.17 -14.73
C CYS A 121 1.09 -6.34 -16.24
N GLU A 122 1.99 -7.22 -16.70
CA GLU A 122 2.25 -7.45 -18.13
C GLU A 122 1.02 -7.94 -18.89
N SER A 123 0.22 -8.83 -18.30
CA SER A 123 -0.91 -9.46 -18.97
C SER A 123 -2.20 -8.65 -18.91
N LYS A 124 -2.47 -7.97 -17.79
CA LYS A 124 -3.77 -7.35 -17.53
C LYS A 124 -3.70 -5.82 -17.36
N TYR A 125 -2.59 -5.31 -16.86
CA TYR A 125 -2.43 -3.90 -16.54
C TYR A 125 -1.13 -3.34 -17.14
N PRO A 126 -1.01 -3.25 -18.49
CA PRO A 126 0.26 -2.90 -19.17
C PRO A 126 0.80 -1.50 -18.84
N HIS A 127 -0.05 -0.63 -18.26
CA HIS A 127 0.34 0.70 -17.75
C HIS A 127 0.86 0.67 -16.30
N TRP A 128 0.98 -0.52 -15.70
CA TRP A 128 1.50 -0.70 -14.35
C TRP A 128 2.74 -1.59 -14.36
N LYS A 129 3.64 -1.35 -13.42
CA LYS A 129 4.78 -2.23 -13.14
C LYS A 129 4.86 -2.55 -11.65
N ALA A 130 5.30 -3.76 -11.32
CA ALA A 130 5.54 -4.20 -9.95
C ALA A 130 7.05 -4.21 -9.63
N VAL A 131 7.43 -3.63 -8.49
CA VAL A 131 8.82 -3.53 -8.01
C VAL A 131 8.88 -3.95 -6.56
N GLN A 132 9.79 -4.86 -6.21
CA GLN A 132 10.02 -5.25 -4.81
C GLN A 132 10.96 -4.26 -4.12
N LEU A 133 10.59 -3.83 -2.94
CA LEU A 133 11.38 -2.95 -2.07
C LEU A 133 11.54 -3.56 -0.68
N ARG A 134 12.62 -3.17 0.01
CA ARG A 134 12.89 -3.54 1.39
C ARG A 134 12.84 -2.32 2.29
N CYS A 135 12.55 -2.55 3.56
CA CYS A 135 12.71 -1.51 4.58
C CYS A 135 14.19 -1.09 4.67
N ASP A 136 14.43 0.21 4.65
CA ASP A 136 15.75 0.76 4.97
C ASP A 136 15.93 0.78 6.50
N GLU A 137 16.97 0.09 6.97
CA GLU A 137 17.30 0.01 8.41
C GLU A 137 18.34 1.07 8.83
N VAL A 138 18.97 1.74 7.87
CA VAL A 138 20.05 2.71 8.14
C VAL A 138 19.53 4.14 8.26
N GLY A 139 18.46 4.47 7.54
CA GLY A 139 17.89 5.80 7.47
C GLY A 139 18.71 6.77 6.61
N THR A 140 18.55 8.05 6.82
CA THR A 140 19.21 9.09 6.02
C THR A 140 20.72 9.10 6.28
N THR A 141 21.50 8.93 5.20
CA THR A 141 22.96 9.05 5.25
C THR A 141 23.41 10.32 4.52
N VAL A 142 24.37 11.06 5.12
CA VAL A 142 24.98 12.23 4.51
C VAL A 142 26.43 11.88 4.17
N LYS A 143 26.81 11.93 2.89
CA LYS A 143 28.19 11.86 2.45
C LYS A 143 28.70 13.29 2.24
N ARG A 144 29.76 13.67 2.95
CA ARG A 144 30.51 14.88 2.58
C ARG A 144 31.33 14.55 1.34
N LEU A 145 31.15 15.36 0.31
CA LEU A 145 31.98 15.33 -0.91
C LEU A 145 33.33 15.95 -0.62
#